data_c23800dd51bd389f87add705c2e77f6e
#
_entry.id   c23800dd51bd389f87add705c2e77f6e
#
_cell.length_a   1.000
_cell.length_b   1.000
_cell.length_c   1.000
_cell.angle_alpha   90.00
_cell.angle_beta   90.00
_cell.angle_gamma   90.00
#
_symmetry.space_group_name_H-M   'P 1'
#
loop_
_entity.id
_entity.type
_entity.pdbx_description
1 polymer ?
#
loop_
_entity_poly.entity_id
_entity_poly.type
_entity_poly.pdbx_seq_one_letter_code
_entity_poly.pdbx_strand_id
1 'polypeptide(L)' 'MFINKTSDGSNNICGKKICALRKSLKISQRVFADKLQLLGLDIDKNAIQRIECGKRFVTDIELVAIAKALEISIDELLS' A
#
# COMPACT_ATOMS: atom_id res chain seq x y z
N MET A 1 -1.98 -16.43 20.43
CA MET A 1 -1.35 -15.34 19.67
C MET A 1 -2.39 -14.32 19.27
N PHE A 2 -2.08 -13.05 19.39
CA PHE A 2 -3.00 -11.99 19.01
C PHE A 2 -2.68 -11.51 17.60
N ILE A 3 -3.71 -11.40 16.77
CA ILE A 3 -3.57 -10.86 15.41
C ILE A 3 -4.38 -9.57 15.37
N ASN A 4 -3.72 -8.49 15.02
CA ASN A 4 -4.37 -7.18 14.91
C ASN A 4 -4.99 -7.03 13.52
N LYS A 5 -6.31 -7.01 13.47
CA LYS A 5 -7.06 -6.86 12.22
C LYS A 5 -8.04 -5.69 12.35
N THR A 6 -8.40 -5.12 11.20
CA THR A 6 -9.47 -4.13 11.16
C THR A 6 -10.82 -4.79 11.42
N SER A 7 -11.86 -3.98 11.62
CA SER A 7 -13.20 -4.48 11.90
C SER A 7 -13.76 -5.37 10.78
N ASP A 8 -13.29 -5.18 9.52
CA ASP A 8 -13.71 -6.01 8.39
C ASP A 8 -12.76 -7.18 8.13
N GLY A 9 -11.82 -7.44 9.04
CA GLY A 9 -10.88 -8.56 8.94
C GLY A 9 -9.64 -8.30 8.11
N SER A 10 -9.42 -7.07 7.66
CA SER A 10 -8.23 -6.72 6.88
C SER A 10 -6.98 -6.61 7.76
N ASN A 11 -5.83 -6.90 7.19
CA ASN A 11 -4.54 -6.81 7.87
C ASN A 11 -3.87 -5.44 7.72
N ASN A 12 -4.52 -4.50 7.03
CA ASN A 12 -4.07 -3.12 6.93
C ASN A 12 -5.29 -2.22 6.72
N ILE A 13 -5.13 -0.93 6.99
CA ILE A 13 -6.20 0.05 6.76
C ILE A 13 -5.97 0.87 5.50
N CYS A 14 -4.79 0.84 4.93
CA CYS A 14 -4.41 1.69 3.80
C CYS A 14 -4.66 1.07 2.43
N GLY A 15 -4.94 -0.24 2.36
CA GLY A 15 -5.03 -0.95 1.08
C GLY A 15 -6.05 -0.39 0.12
N LYS A 16 -7.26 -0.09 0.61
CA LYS A 16 -8.32 0.48 -0.22
C LYS A 16 -7.95 1.87 -0.73
N LYS A 17 -7.32 2.67 0.13
CA LYS A 17 -6.86 4.01 -0.22
C LYS A 17 -5.76 3.95 -1.28
N ILE A 18 -4.80 3.04 -1.11
CA ILE A 18 -3.74 2.82 -2.08
C ILE A 18 -4.34 2.47 -3.44
N CYS A 19 -5.27 1.54 -3.46
CA CYS A 19 -5.94 1.12 -4.69
C CYS A 19 -6.63 2.29 -5.38
N ALA A 20 -7.41 3.08 -4.64
CA ALA A 20 -8.13 4.22 -5.18
C ALA A 20 -7.17 5.28 -5.73
N LEU A 21 -6.12 5.61 -4.97
CA LEU A 21 -5.14 6.62 -5.40
C LEU A 21 -4.35 6.15 -6.62
N ARG A 22 -3.93 4.88 -6.63
CA ARG A 22 -3.23 4.31 -7.77
C ARG A 22 -4.09 4.41 -9.04
N LYS A 23 -5.37 4.05 -8.93
CA LYS A 23 -6.29 4.13 -10.06
C LYS A 23 -6.52 5.56 -10.51
N SER A 24 -6.57 6.50 -9.58
CA SER A 24 -6.71 7.91 -9.92
C SER A 24 -5.50 8.44 -10.69
N LEU A 25 -4.31 7.87 -10.44
CA LEU A 25 -3.10 8.19 -11.19
C LEU A 25 -3.00 7.42 -12.50
N LYS A 26 -3.95 6.52 -12.77
CA LYS A 26 -4.01 5.71 -14.00
C LYS A 26 -2.78 4.84 -14.20
N ILE A 27 -2.23 4.30 -13.13
CA ILE A 27 -1.09 3.39 -13.19
C ILE A 27 -1.52 1.99 -12.75
N SER A 28 -0.88 0.97 -13.33
CA SER A 28 -1.13 -0.43 -12.98
C SER A 28 -0.42 -0.78 -11.67
N GLN A 29 -0.78 -1.93 -11.10
CA GLN A 29 -0.07 -2.47 -9.93
C GLN A 29 1.41 -2.69 -10.24
N ARG A 30 1.71 -3.15 -11.45
CA ARG A 30 3.10 -3.37 -11.86
C ARG A 30 3.89 -2.07 -11.93
N VAL A 31 3.31 -1.03 -12.54
CA VAL A 31 3.96 0.28 -12.61
C VAL A 31 4.18 0.86 -11.22
N PHE A 32 3.19 0.70 -10.34
CA PHE A 32 3.33 1.15 -8.96
C PHE A 32 4.45 0.41 -8.23
N ALA A 33 4.55 -0.91 -8.41
CA ALA A 33 5.64 -1.70 -7.84
C ALA A 33 7.00 -1.21 -8.36
N ASP A 34 7.09 -0.91 -9.66
CA ASP A 34 8.32 -0.37 -10.25
C ASP A 34 8.71 0.97 -9.60
N LYS A 35 7.74 1.86 -9.37
CA LYS A 35 7.99 3.13 -8.68
C LYS A 35 8.54 2.90 -7.27
N LEU A 36 7.98 1.96 -6.54
CA LEU A 36 8.43 1.65 -5.19
C LEU A 36 9.83 1.06 -5.20
N GLN A 37 10.16 0.22 -6.17
CA GLN A 37 11.51 -0.32 -6.30
C GLN A 37 12.54 0.79 -6.56
N LEU A 38 12.18 1.80 -7.34
CA LEU A 38 13.04 2.95 -7.55
C LEU A 38 13.28 3.76 -6.28
N LEU A 39 12.36 3.68 -5.33
CA LEU A 39 12.50 4.31 -4.01
C LEU A 39 13.25 3.43 -3.01
N GLY A 40 13.72 2.26 -3.46
CA GLY A 40 14.48 1.35 -2.61
C GLY A 40 13.65 0.32 -1.88
N LEU A 41 12.36 0.22 -2.17
CA LEU A 41 11.48 -0.76 -1.53
C LEU A 41 11.39 -2.01 -2.40
N ASP A 42 11.82 -3.15 -1.87
CA ASP A 42 11.79 -4.43 -2.58
C ASP A 42 10.39 -5.05 -2.47
N ILE A 43 9.55 -4.69 -3.42
CA ILE A 43 8.14 -5.13 -3.43
C ILE A 43 7.71 -5.39 -4.88
N ASP A 44 6.94 -6.44 -5.11
CA ASP A 44 6.48 -6.81 -6.44
C ASP A 44 4.97 -6.56 -6.61
N LYS A 45 4.49 -6.81 -7.82
CA LYS A 45 3.07 -6.64 -8.17
C LYS A 45 2.16 -7.49 -7.27
N ASN A 46 2.57 -8.71 -6.96
CA ASN A 46 1.75 -9.62 -6.15
C ASN A 46 1.61 -9.11 -4.72
N ALA A 47 2.66 -8.52 -4.17
CA ALA A 47 2.60 -7.90 -2.85
C ALA A 47 1.66 -6.69 -2.86
N ILE A 48 1.70 -5.87 -3.91
CA ILE A 48 0.77 -4.73 -4.07
C ILE A 48 -0.67 -5.24 -4.09
N GLN A 49 -0.94 -6.28 -4.86
CA GLN A 49 -2.28 -6.86 -4.92
C GLN A 49 -2.78 -7.29 -3.54
N ARG A 50 -1.92 -7.97 -2.77
CA ARG A 50 -2.30 -8.43 -1.43
C ARG A 50 -2.51 -7.28 -0.46
N ILE A 51 -1.73 -6.21 -0.58
CA ILE A 51 -1.95 -5.01 0.23
C ILE A 51 -3.31 -4.40 -0.10
N GLU A 52 -3.62 -4.24 -1.39
CA GLU A 52 -4.88 -3.63 -1.83
C GLU A 52 -6.10 -4.44 -1.44
N CYS A 53 -5.95 -5.77 -1.33
CA CYS A 53 -7.01 -6.66 -0.87
C CYS A 53 -7.11 -6.77 0.65
N GLY A 54 -6.20 -6.13 1.39
CA GLY A 54 -6.19 -6.21 2.84
C GLY A 54 -5.61 -7.49 3.41
N LYS A 55 -4.96 -8.32 2.60
CA LYS A 55 -4.43 -9.62 3.04
C LYS A 55 -3.02 -9.55 3.61
N ARG A 56 -2.28 -8.48 3.32
CA ARG A 56 -0.89 -8.34 3.71
C ARG A 56 -0.73 -7.20 4.70
N PHE A 57 0.08 -7.42 5.74
CA PHE A 57 0.48 -6.35 6.64
C PHE A 57 1.38 -5.37 5.89
N VAL A 58 1.34 -4.12 6.30
CA VAL A 58 2.19 -3.06 5.73
C VAL A 58 3.05 -2.51 6.85
N THR A 59 4.37 -2.55 6.66
CA THR A 59 5.31 -2.05 7.64
C THR A 59 5.42 -0.52 7.56
N ASP A 60 5.97 0.08 8.60
CA ASP A 60 6.16 1.53 8.62
C ASP A 60 7.12 1.99 7.52
N ILE A 61 8.15 1.19 7.22
CA ILE A 61 9.08 1.46 6.12
C ILE A 61 8.32 1.50 4.79
N GLU A 62 7.43 0.53 4.60
CA GLU A 62 6.62 0.45 3.39
C GLU A 62 5.65 1.62 3.28
N LEU A 63 5.05 2.03 4.40
CA LEU A 63 4.13 3.18 4.42
C LEU A 63 4.81 4.46 3.95
N VAL A 64 6.03 4.70 4.40
CA VAL A 64 6.79 5.89 3.99
C VAL A 64 7.02 5.89 2.48
N ALA A 65 7.48 4.76 1.93
CA ALA A 65 7.73 4.66 0.49
C ALA A 65 6.45 4.79 -0.33
N ILE A 66 5.35 4.17 0.13
CA ILE A 66 4.06 4.23 -0.56
C ILE A 66 3.54 5.66 -0.58
N ALA A 67 3.60 6.36 0.55
CA ALA A 67 3.16 7.75 0.63
C ALA A 67 3.96 8.64 -0.33
N LYS A 68 5.28 8.44 -0.40
CA LYS A 68 6.13 9.17 -1.35
C LYS A 68 5.75 8.88 -2.80
N ALA A 69 5.52 7.62 -3.13
CA ALA A 69 5.16 7.22 -4.49
C ALA A 69 3.82 7.80 -4.92
N LEU A 70 2.88 7.94 -4.00
CA LEU A 70 1.57 8.51 -4.25
C LEU A 70 1.53 10.02 -4.06
N GLU A 71 2.62 10.62 -3.61
CA GLU A 71 2.76 12.06 -3.38
C GLU A 71 1.72 12.60 -2.37
N ILE A 72 1.50 11.83 -1.32
CA ILE A 72 0.58 12.22 -0.23
C ILE A 72 1.30 12.06 1.12
N SER A 73 0.69 12.62 2.16
CA SER A 73 1.19 12.43 3.53
C SER A 73 0.78 11.06 4.06
N ILE A 74 1.49 10.60 5.09
CA ILE A 74 1.11 9.36 5.78
C ILE A 74 -0.25 9.52 6.45
N ASP A 75 -0.54 10.70 7.00
CA ASP A 75 -1.84 10.98 7.61
C ASP A 75 -2.98 10.77 6.60
N GLU A 76 -2.79 11.26 5.39
CA GLU A 76 -3.77 11.11 4.32
C GLU A 76 -3.93 9.65 3.92
N LEU A 77 -2.82 8.92 3.87
CA LEU A 77 -2.84 7.50 3.51
C LEU A 77 -3.60 6.67 4.55
N LEU A 78 -3.52 7.03 5.81
CA LEU A 78 -4.12 6.28 6.91
C LEU A 78 -5.49 6.79 7.36
N SER A 79 -5.98 7.87 6.77
CA SER A 79 -7.27 8.44 7.15
C SER A 79 -8.47 7.74 6.50
#